data_7d87d553a85fc411ddc3dce0e3925501
#
_entry.id   7d87d553a85fc411ddc3dce0e3925501
#
_cell.length_a   1.000
_cell.length_b   1.000
_cell.length_c   1.000
_cell.angle_alpha   90.00
_cell.angle_beta   90.00
_cell.angle_gamma   90.00
#
_symmetry.space_group_name_H-M   'P 1'
#
loop_
_entity.id
_entity.type
_entity.pdbx_description
1 polymer ?
#
loop_
_entity_poly.entity_id
_entity_poly.type
_entity_poly.pdbx_seq_one_letter_code
_entity_poly.pdbx_strand_id
1 'polypeptide(L)'
;MQHSGNIILIGDGAIGSSFAFNCLTTGVGQSLGIIDVNEKRVQGDVEDLSDALPYTSQKNIYAASYEDCKYADIIVITAGIAQKPGQTRLELLSINAKIMKEITHNIMASGFNGFILVASNPVDVLAELVLEESGLPRNQVLG
;
A
#
# COMPACT_ATOMS: atom_id res chain seq x y z
N MET A 1 5.17 -22.36 8.00
CA MET A 1 4.72 -21.04 8.47
C MET A 1 3.30 -20.81 7.95
N GLN A 2 2.40 -20.57 8.84
CA GLN A 2 1.04 -20.19 8.44
C GLN A 2 1.08 -18.70 8.09
N HIS A 3 1.06 -18.37 6.82
CA HIS A 3 0.89 -16.97 6.39
C HIS A 3 -0.49 -16.53 6.85
N SER A 4 -0.51 -15.50 7.67
CA SER A 4 -1.76 -15.00 8.24
C SER A 4 -2.62 -14.23 7.24
N GLY A 5 -2.08 -13.92 6.07
CA GLY A 5 -2.77 -13.15 5.04
C GLY A 5 -3.02 -11.70 5.43
N ASN A 6 -2.08 -11.09 6.16
CA ASN A 6 -2.15 -9.69 6.56
C ASN A 6 -1.63 -8.79 5.42
N ILE A 7 -2.49 -7.90 4.96
CA ILE A 7 -2.19 -6.95 3.89
C ILE A 7 -2.19 -5.54 4.46
N ILE A 8 -1.19 -4.75 4.10
CA ILE A 8 -1.18 -3.30 4.32
C ILE A 8 -1.23 -2.60 2.96
N LEU A 9 -2.20 -1.73 2.79
CA LEU A 9 -2.33 -0.85 1.63
C LEU A 9 -1.79 0.54 2.01
N ILE A 10 -0.86 1.06 1.22
CA ILE A 10 -0.33 2.42 1.39
C ILE A 10 -0.72 3.26 0.18
N GLY A 11 -1.59 4.22 0.41
CA GLY A 11 -2.22 5.06 -0.59
C GLY A 11 -3.69 4.70 -0.78
N ASP A 12 -4.59 5.54 -0.29
CA ASP A 12 -6.04 5.38 -0.35
C ASP A 12 -6.66 6.31 -1.41
N GLY A 13 -5.98 6.39 -2.57
CA GLY A 13 -6.48 7.07 -3.76
C GLY A 13 -7.46 6.20 -4.54
N ALA A 14 -7.73 6.56 -5.79
CA ALA A 14 -8.68 5.84 -6.64
C ALA A 14 -8.28 4.36 -6.84
N ILE A 15 -6.99 4.09 -7.05
CA ILE A 15 -6.47 2.73 -7.22
C ILE A 15 -6.49 1.99 -5.89
N GLY A 16 -6.05 2.63 -4.82
CA GLY A 16 -6.00 2.03 -3.49
C GLY A 16 -7.38 1.65 -2.97
N SER A 17 -8.36 2.55 -3.05
CA SER A 17 -9.73 2.26 -2.63
C SER A 17 -10.38 1.16 -3.47
N SER A 18 -10.10 1.10 -4.77
CA SER A 18 -10.54 0.00 -5.63
C SER A 18 -9.90 -1.33 -5.24
N PHE A 19 -8.62 -1.33 -4.93
CA PHE A 19 -7.93 -2.51 -4.41
C PHE A 19 -8.55 -3.01 -3.10
N ALA A 20 -8.77 -2.10 -2.16
CA ALA A 20 -9.38 -2.41 -0.87
C ALA A 20 -10.77 -3.04 -1.03
N PHE A 21 -11.61 -2.46 -1.88
CA PHE A 21 -12.93 -2.99 -2.19
C PHE A 21 -12.86 -4.39 -2.82
N ASN A 22 -11.94 -4.62 -3.75
CA ASN A 22 -11.74 -5.93 -4.37
C ASN A 22 -11.23 -6.97 -3.37
N CYS A 23 -10.34 -6.63 -2.45
CA CYS A 23 -9.93 -7.53 -1.37
C CYS A 23 -11.14 -7.97 -0.54
N LEU A 24 -12.03 -7.03 -0.24
CA LEU A 24 -13.25 -7.29 0.51
C LEU A 24 -14.17 -8.26 -0.22
N THR A 25 -14.47 -8.00 -1.50
CA THR A 25 -15.42 -8.78 -2.28
C THR A 25 -14.90 -10.16 -2.68
N THR A 26 -13.61 -10.30 -2.87
CA THR A 26 -12.96 -11.58 -3.23
C THR A 26 -12.52 -12.41 -2.03
N GLY A 27 -12.49 -11.81 -0.84
CA GLY A 27 -12.05 -12.47 0.38
C GLY A 27 -10.53 -12.70 0.44
N VAL A 28 -9.76 -11.97 -0.35
CA VAL A 28 -8.30 -12.05 -0.33
C VAL A 28 -7.74 -11.40 0.93
N GLY A 29 -6.91 -12.14 1.65
CA GLY A 29 -6.34 -11.72 2.93
C GLY A 29 -7.29 -11.88 4.10
N GLN A 30 -6.73 -11.98 5.30
CA GLN A 30 -7.50 -12.05 6.55
C GLN A 30 -7.70 -10.67 7.17
N SER A 31 -6.72 -9.80 7.03
CA SER A 31 -6.79 -8.42 7.48
C SER A 31 -6.27 -7.47 6.40
N LEU A 32 -6.84 -6.29 6.37
CA LEU A 32 -6.43 -5.18 5.50
C LEU A 32 -6.29 -3.93 6.36
N GLY A 33 -5.05 -3.48 6.52
CA GLY A 33 -4.74 -2.18 7.10
C GLY A 33 -4.54 -1.15 5.99
N ILE A 34 -5.04 0.06 6.17
CA ILE A 34 -4.93 1.15 5.20
C ILE A 34 -4.15 2.30 5.81
N ILE A 35 -3.17 2.79 5.06
CA ILE A 35 -2.35 3.95 5.41
C ILE A 35 -2.46 4.99 4.30
N ASP A 36 -2.73 6.23 4.65
CA ASP A 36 -2.66 7.39 3.77
C ASP A 36 -2.35 8.64 4.58
N VAL A 37 -1.77 9.64 3.94
CA VAL A 37 -1.52 10.95 4.58
C VAL A 37 -2.82 11.66 4.96
N ASN A 38 -3.92 11.35 4.29
CA ASN A 38 -5.26 11.84 4.61
C ASN A 38 -5.96 10.86 5.57
N GLU A 39 -5.67 10.98 6.86
CA GLU A 39 -6.22 10.11 7.89
C GLU A 39 -7.75 10.13 7.96
N LYS A 40 -8.38 11.27 7.68
CA LYS A 40 -9.86 11.38 7.67
C LYS A 40 -10.47 10.54 6.54
N ARG A 41 -9.82 10.50 5.40
CA ARG A 41 -10.25 9.67 4.27
C ARG A 41 -10.13 8.19 4.64
N VAL A 42 -9.00 7.78 5.19
CA VAL A 42 -8.79 6.39 5.65
C VAL A 42 -9.86 5.99 6.65
N GLN A 43 -10.16 6.84 7.62
CA GLN A 43 -11.20 6.58 8.61
C GLN A 43 -12.56 6.34 7.95
N GLY A 44 -12.97 7.22 7.03
CA GLY A 44 -14.23 7.08 6.31
C GLY A 44 -14.29 5.81 5.46
N ASP A 45 -13.25 5.52 4.70
CA ASP A 45 -13.22 4.32 3.87
C ASP A 45 -13.18 3.03 4.70
N VAL A 46 -12.49 3.02 5.83
CA VAL A 46 -12.51 1.88 6.77
C VAL A 46 -13.90 1.67 7.35
N GLU A 47 -14.60 2.72 7.73
CA GLU A 47 -15.99 2.63 8.24
C GLU A 47 -16.91 2.06 7.15
N ASP A 48 -16.88 2.61 5.94
CA ASP A 48 -17.70 2.16 4.81
C ASP A 48 -17.44 0.68 4.44
N LEU A 49 -16.18 0.28 4.38
CA LEU A 49 -15.80 -1.10 4.08
C LEU A 49 -16.19 -2.06 5.21
N SER A 50 -16.07 -1.61 6.46
CA SER A 50 -16.42 -2.41 7.64
C SER A 50 -17.91 -2.72 7.70
N ASP A 51 -18.75 -1.85 7.21
CA ASP A 51 -20.22 -2.07 7.13
C ASP A 51 -20.56 -3.24 6.18
N ALA A 52 -19.71 -3.52 5.22
CA ALA A 52 -19.87 -4.63 4.29
C ALA A 52 -19.30 -5.98 4.79
N LEU A 53 -18.49 -5.97 5.86
CA LEU A 53 -17.83 -7.18 6.39
C LEU A 53 -18.78 -8.35 6.68
N PRO A 54 -20.01 -8.15 7.24
CA PRO A 54 -20.92 -9.26 7.49
C PRO A 54 -21.32 -10.06 6.25
N TYR A 55 -21.15 -9.48 5.07
CA TYR A 55 -21.50 -10.09 3.78
C TYR A 55 -20.29 -10.68 3.03
N THR A 56 -19.11 -10.69 3.66
CA THR A 56 -17.85 -11.11 3.04
C THR A 56 -17.09 -12.11 3.89
N SER A 57 -16.08 -12.73 3.33
CA SER A 57 -15.15 -13.60 4.06
C SER A 57 -13.96 -12.86 4.70
N GLN A 58 -13.78 -11.59 4.41
CA GLN A 58 -12.75 -10.77 5.05
C GLN A 58 -13.04 -10.61 6.55
N LYS A 59 -12.01 -10.64 7.37
CA LYS A 59 -12.19 -10.67 8.82
C LYS A 59 -11.94 -9.35 9.51
N ASN A 60 -11.05 -8.50 8.99
CA ASN A 60 -10.68 -7.25 9.64
C ASN A 60 -10.20 -6.20 8.65
N ILE A 61 -10.75 -4.99 8.75
CA ILE A 61 -10.29 -3.80 8.03
C ILE A 61 -10.07 -2.70 9.06
N TYR A 62 -8.93 -2.03 9.01
CA TYR A 62 -8.56 -1.01 10.00
C TYR A 62 -7.66 0.08 9.41
N ALA A 63 -7.70 1.25 10.05
CA ALA A 63 -6.74 2.31 9.79
C ALA A 63 -5.40 1.91 10.45
N ALA A 64 -4.38 1.71 9.62
CA ALA A 64 -3.08 1.23 10.07
C ALA A 64 -2.07 2.38 10.25
N SER A 65 -1.04 2.10 11.01
CA SER A 65 0.19 2.90 11.08
C SER A 65 1.37 2.16 10.46
N TYR A 66 2.49 2.85 10.23
CA TYR A 66 3.69 2.18 9.73
C TYR A 66 4.26 1.12 10.69
N GLU A 67 3.99 1.23 11.98
CA GLU A 67 4.37 0.22 12.98
C GLU A 67 3.68 -1.13 12.70
N ASP A 68 2.47 -1.11 12.16
CA ASP A 68 1.71 -2.31 11.81
C ASP A 68 2.32 -3.07 10.62
N CYS A 69 3.15 -2.41 9.80
CA CYS A 69 3.85 -3.05 8.69
C CYS A 69 4.72 -4.24 9.14
N LYS A 70 5.19 -4.24 10.36
CA LYS A 70 5.95 -5.34 10.95
C LYS A 70 5.22 -6.68 10.87
N TYR A 71 3.90 -6.66 10.95
CA TYR A 71 3.07 -7.86 10.96
C TYR A 71 2.46 -8.20 9.59
N ALA A 72 2.73 -7.39 8.57
CA ALA A 72 2.22 -7.62 7.23
C ALA A 72 2.98 -8.74 6.51
N ASP A 73 2.25 -9.54 5.77
CA ASP A 73 2.82 -10.49 4.81
C ASP A 73 3.08 -9.82 3.47
N ILE A 74 2.17 -8.92 3.08
CA ILE A 74 2.26 -8.17 1.81
C ILE A 74 1.93 -6.70 2.08
N ILE A 75 2.74 -5.82 1.52
CA ILE A 75 2.45 -4.38 1.44
C ILE A 75 2.20 -4.01 -0.02
N VAL A 76 1.08 -3.35 -0.27
CA VAL A 76 0.72 -2.84 -1.59
C VAL A 76 0.84 -1.32 -1.57
N ILE A 77 1.66 -0.76 -2.46
CA ILE A 77 1.88 0.68 -2.55
C ILE A 77 1.20 1.21 -3.80
N THR A 78 0.17 1.99 -3.61
CA THR A 78 -0.56 2.71 -4.66
C THR A 78 -0.42 4.23 -4.50
N ALA A 79 0.41 4.66 -3.55
CA ALA A 79 0.65 6.07 -3.26
C ALA A 79 1.39 6.77 -4.40
N GLY A 80 1.08 8.03 -4.58
CA GLY A 80 1.67 8.90 -5.59
C GLY A 80 0.70 10.02 -5.94
N ILE A 81 1.22 11.06 -6.58
CA ILE A 81 0.40 12.14 -7.09
C ILE A 81 0.16 11.99 -8.58
N ALA A 82 -1.02 12.43 -9.03
CA ALA A 82 -1.34 12.48 -10.45
C ALA A 82 -0.65 13.68 -11.12
N GLN A 83 -0.38 13.55 -12.41
CA GLN A 83 0.19 14.63 -13.21
C GLN A 83 -0.78 15.83 -13.27
N LYS A 84 -0.25 17.00 -12.98
CA LYS A 84 -0.99 18.26 -13.07
C LYS A 84 -0.82 18.88 -14.47
N PRO A 85 -1.80 19.69 -14.93
CA PRO A 85 -1.64 20.46 -16.16
C PRO A 85 -0.35 21.29 -16.14
N GLY A 86 0.44 21.23 -17.21
CA GLY A 86 1.71 21.94 -17.33
C GLY A 86 2.90 21.30 -16.63
N GLN A 87 2.72 20.21 -15.91
CA GLN A 87 3.80 19.49 -15.24
C GLN A 87 4.45 18.48 -16.21
N THR A 88 5.79 18.44 -16.23
CA THR A 88 6.51 17.45 -17.03
C THR A 88 6.47 16.08 -16.38
N ARG A 89 6.65 15.03 -17.18
CA ARG A 89 6.77 13.65 -16.67
C ARG A 89 7.96 13.48 -15.75
N LEU A 90 9.06 14.20 -16.02
CA LEU A 90 10.27 14.14 -15.22
C LEU A 90 10.06 14.77 -13.84
N GLU A 91 9.38 15.91 -13.77
CA GLU A 91 9.01 16.56 -12.51
C GLU A 91 8.11 15.66 -11.67
N LEU A 92 7.10 15.04 -12.30
CA LEU A 92 6.20 14.10 -11.63
C LEU A 92 6.96 12.89 -11.07
N LEU A 93 7.87 12.31 -11.87
CA LEU A 93 8.72 11.20 -11.44
C LEU A 93 9.57 11.59 -10.24
N SER A 94 10.18 12.77 -10.25
CA SER A 94 11.00 13.27 -9.14
C SER A 94 10.20 13.37 -7.85
N ILE A 95 8.96 13.86 -7.91
CA ILE A 95 8.09 13.97 -6.74
C ILE A 95 7.69 12.58 -6.24
N ASN A 96 7.22 11.71 -7.13
CA ASN A 96 6.80 10.37 -6.77
C ASN A 96 7.95 9.50 -6.26
N ALA A 97 9.18 9.70 -6.77
CA ALA A 97 10.37 9.04 -6.26
C ALA A 97 10.66 9.42 -4.80
N LYS A 98 10.52 10.69 -4.44
CA LYS A 98 10.68 11.14 -3.05
C LYS A 98 9.63 10.53 -2.12
N ILE A 99 8.37 10.52 -2.55
CA ILE A 99 7.29 9.89 -1.80
C ILE A 99 7.58 8.40 -1.59
N MET A 100 8.01 7.72 -2.63
CA MET A 100 8.30 6.28 -2.58
C MET A 100 9.48 5.97 -1.66
N LYS A 101 10.53 6.79 -1.66
CA LYS A 101 11.66 6.66 -0.73
C LYS A 101 11.23 6.79 0.72
N GLU A 102 10.43 7.81 1.03
CA GLU A 102 9.91 8.04 2.38
C GLU A 102 9.05 6.87 2.85
N ILE A 103 8.12 6.41 2.01
CA ILE A 103 7.27 5.25 2.31
C ILE A 103 8.13 4.01 2.58
N THR A 104 9.08 3.70 1.70
CA THR A 104 9.95 2.53 1.84
C THR A 104 10.78 2.61 3.12
N HIS A 105 11.32 3.77 3.43
CA HIS A 105 12.07 3.99 4.65
C HIS A 105 11.22 3.70 5.91
N ASN A 106 10.00 4.21 5.94
CA ASN A 106 9.06 3.99 7.05
C ASN A 106 8.65 2.51 7.18
N ILE A 107 8.42 1.84 6.05
CA ILE A 107 8.14 0.39 6.03
C ILE A 107 9.31 -0.37 6.68
N MET A 108 10.52 -0.14 6.23
CA MET A 108 11.69 -0.89 6.68
C MET A 108 12.05 -0.56 8.13
N ALA A 109 11.79 0.65 8.59
CA ALA A 109 11.97 1.03 10.00
C ALA A 109 11.09 0.22 10.96
N SER A 110 9.96 -0.32 10.49
CA SER A 110 9.08 -1.18 11.28
C SER A 110 9.64 -2.58 11.55
N GLY A 111 10.63 -3.01 10.80
CA GLY A 111 11.13 -4.39 10.79
C GLY A 111 10.38 -5.32 9.84
N PHE A 112 9.69 -4.76 8.84
CA PHE A 112 8.99 -5.53 7.81
C PHE A 112 9.92 -6.48 7.06
N ASN A 113 9.46 -7.69 6.79
CA ASN A 113 10.18 -8.71 6.04
C ASN A 113 9.22 -9.59 5.22
N GLY A 114 8.37 -8.99 4.42
CA GLY A 114 7.43 -9.67 3.55
C GLY A 114 7.62 -9.29 2.08
N PHE A 115 6.52 -9.26 1.34
CA PHE A 115 6.51 -8.89 -0.07
C PHE A 115 5.97 -7.47 -0.25
N ILE A 116 6.59 -6.71 -1.14
CA ILE A 116 6.09 -5.39 -1.55
C ILE A 116 5.63 -5.46 -3.00
N LEU A 117 4.40 -5.02 -3.24
CA LEU A 117 3.83 -4.85 -4.57
C LEU A 117 3.67 -3.35 -4.86
N VAL A 118 4.34 -2.88 -5.88
CA VAL A 118 4.28 -1.47 -6.31
C VAL A 118 3.31 -1.35 -7.47
N ALA A 119 2.25 -0.58 -7.30
CA ALA A 119 1.24 -0.30 -8.32
C ALA A 119 1.18 1.18 -8.74
N SER A 120 2.17 1.96 -8.37
CA SER A 120 2.31 3.38 -8.74
C SER A 120 3.14 3.55 -10.02
N ASN A 121 2.75 4.50 -10.86
CA ASN A 121 3.43 4.76 -12.14
C ASN A 121 4.52 5.85 -12.01
N PRO A 122 5.62 5.69 -12.76
CA PRO A 122 6.01 4.58 -13.64
C PRO A 122 6.47 3.36 -12.82
N VAL A 123 5.76 2.24 -13.00
CA VAL A 123 5.88 1.08 -12.10
C VAL A 123 7.29 0.47 -12.09
N ASP A 124 7.92 0.31 -13.24
CA ASP A 124 9.25 -0.30 -13.33
C ASP A 124 10.30 0.51 -12.57
N VAL A 125 10.27 1.84 -12.75
CA VAL A 125 11.22 2.75 -12.10
C VAL A 125 10.99 2.79 -10.59
N LEU A 126 9.73 2.88 -10.16
CA LEU A 126 9.40 2.97 -8.74
C LEU A 126 9.61 1.63 -8.02
N ALA A 127 9.35 0.50 -8.67
CA ALA A 127 9.65 -0.82 -8.10
C ALA A 127 11.15 -1.03 -7.91
N GLU A 128 11.97 -0.63 -8.89
CA GLU A 128 13.43 -0.69 -8.75
C GLU A 128 13.93 0.21 -7.61
N LEU A 129 13.36 1.40 -7.47
CA LEU A 129 13.68 2.32 -6.37
C LEU A 129 13.34 1.69 -5.01
N VAL A 130 12.17 1.06 -4.88
CA VAL A 130 11.76 0.36 -3.65
C VAL A 130 12.70 -0.80 -3.35
N LEU A 131 13.13 -1.54 -4.37
CA LEU A 131 14.09 -2.63 -4.21
C LEU A 131 15.41 -2.12 -3.64
N GLU A 132 15.97 -1.05 -4.22
CA GLU A 132 17.22 -0.46 -3.76
C GLU A 132 17.11 0.11 -2.33
N GLU A 133 16.07 0.86 -2.05
CA GLU A 133 15.88 1.52 -0.74
C GLU A 133 15.52 0.54 0.38
N SER A 134 14.81 -0.54 0.06
CA SER A 134 14.41 -1.53 1.07
C SER A 134 15.53 -2.50 1.44
N GLY A 135 16.44 -2.79 0.53
CA GLY A 135 17.43 -3.85 0.70
C GLY A 135 16.84 -5.26 0.74
N LEU A 136 15.56 -5.42 0.40
CA LEU A 136 14.92 -6.73 0.32
C LEU A 136 15.45 -7.56 -0.87
N PRO A 137 15.38 -8.88 -0.82
CA PRO A 137 15.66 -9.72 -1.98
C PRO A 137 14.77 -9.38 -3.17
N ARG A 138 15.32 -9.48 -4.39
CA ARG A 138 14.60 -9.09 -5.62
C ARG A 138 13.26 -9.82 -5.80
N ASN A 139 13.15 -11.04 -5.33
CA ASN A 139 11.91 -11.82 -5.40
C ASN A 139 10.84 -11.38 -4.37
N GLN A 140 11.13 -10.43 -3.52
CA GLN A 140 10.18 -9.86 -2.56
C GLN A 140 9.65 -8.48 -2.96
N VAL A 141 10.12 -7.91 -4.06
CA VAL A 141 9.62 -6.62 -4.59
C VAL A 141 9.13 -6.83 -6.00
N LEU A 142 7.85 -6.58 -6.22
CA LEU A 142 7.13 -6.77 -7.47
C LEU A 142 6.54 -5.44 -7.93
N GLY A 143 6.45 -5.27 -9.25
CA GLY A 143 5.83 -4.11 -9.86
C GLY A 143 5.10 -4.43 -11.13
#